data_aa4ee94074550fc8e272778041e306ab
#
_entry.id   aa4ee94074550fc8e272778041e306ab
#
_cell.length_a   1.000
_cell.length_b   1.000
_cell.length_c   1.000
_cell.angle_alpha   90.00
_cell.angle_beta   90.00
_cell.angle_gamma   90.00
#
_symmetry.space_group_name_H-M   'P 1'
#
loop_
_entity.id
_entity.type
_entity.pdbx_description
1 polymer ?
#
loop_
_entity_poly.entity_id
_entity_poly.type
_entity_poly.pdbx_seq_one_letter_code
_entity_poly.pdbx_strand_id
1 'polypeptide(L)'
;MPPKRFGGNFAGQNMNKEWSEINKEMQLLLRKRDTFSDGIEACLKLRSTLSNAVKELCGRLCDEQYSLMPCPNAKGYHCKTIAYSIWHMARIEDITAHTLTADDTQVLFRDNHLEEIGSPIITTGNELVGDEIVTFSKGLNIAGLLRYAGDVRASTDELLRDLSFEDTKRRFDDEDRRRVFASKCVSEDESAAWLIDYWCGKDVAGIIRMPFTRHLIMHIEAMMRIARKIGMEI
;
A
#
# COMPACT_ATOMS: atom_id res chain seq x y z
N MET A 1 0.18 -35.03 -32.09
CA MET A 1 1.12 -33.96 -31.75
C MET A 1 0.43 -33.08 -30.71
N PRO A 2 0.97 -32.95 -29.49
CA PRO A 2 0.39 -32.02 -28.50
C PRO A 2 0.78 -30.57 -28.86
N PRO A 3 -0.07 -29.57 -28.56
CA PRO A 3 0.19 -28.17 -28.85
C PRO A 3 1.33 -27.66 -27.96
N LYS A 4 2.25 -26.91 -28.57
CA LYS A 4 3.36 -26.23 -27.87
C LYS A 4 2.80 -25.19 -26.91
N ARG A 5 3.12 -25.32 -25.61
CA ARG A 5 2.95 -24.27 -24.59
C ARG A 5 3.86 -23.09 -24.96
N PHE A 6 3.27 -21.99 -25.42
CA PHE A 6 3.98 -20.72 -25.53
C PHE A 6 4.00 -20.03 -24.16
N GLY A 7 5.20 -19.65 -23.75
CA GLY A 7 5.51 -19.18 -22.41
C GLY A 7 4.88 -17.84 -22.05
N GLY A 8 4.19 -17.84 -20.92
CA GLY A 8 3.60 -16.68 -20.27
C GLY A 8 4.46 -16.09 -19.13
N ASN A 9 5.78 -15.96 -19.28
CA ASN A 9 6.65 -15.43 -18.20
C ASN A 9 7.24 -14.04 -18.47
N PHE A 10 6.94 -13.42 -19.62
CA PHE A 10 7.59 -12.17 -20.03
C PHE A 10 6.89 -10.89 -19.48
N ALA A 11 5.58 -10.91 -19.27
CA ALA A 11 4.84 -9.71 -18.87
C ALA A 11 5.15 -9.28 -17.41
N GLY A 12 5.17 -10.21 -16.45
CA GLY A 12 5.41 -9.88 -15.05
C GLY A 12 6.85 -9.42 -14.73
N GLN A 13 7.85 -9.95 -15.43
CA GLN A 13 9.25 -9.54 -15.25
C GLN A 13 9.51 -8.14 -15.83
N ASN A 14 8.84 -7.76 -16.91
CA ASN A 14 8.96 -6.41 -17.51
C ASN A 14 8.30 -5.35 -16.63
N MET A 15 7.12 -5.61 -16.04
CA MET A 15 6.43 -4.65 -15.16
C MET A 15 7.26 -4.31 -13.92
N ASN A 16 7.82 -5.30 -13.23
CA ASN A 16 8.65 -5.09 -12.04
C ASN A 16 9.90 -4.26 -12.35
N LYS A 17 10.48 -4.45 -13.53
CA LYS A 17 11.63 -3.66 -13.99
C LYS A 17 11.22 -2.22 -14.25
N GLU A 18 10.11 -2.00 -14.93
CA GLU A 18 9.57 -0.67 -15.21
C GLU A 18 9.26 0.09 -13.91
N TRP A 19 8.58 -0.53 -12.94
CA TRP A 19 8.31 0.10 -11.64
C TRP A 19 9.58 0.50 -10.89
N SER A 20 10.59 -0.37 -10.94
CA SER A 20 11.89 -0.11 -10.31
C SER A 20 12.63 1.04 -10.98
N GLU A 21 12.56 1.17 -12.31
CA GLU A 21 13.17 2.25 -13.07
C GLU A 21 12.47 3.59 -12.78
N ILE A 22 11.14 3.65 -12.84
CA ILE A 22 10.37 4.87 -12.51
C ILE A 22 10.63 5.27 -11.05
N ASN A 23 10.62 4.32 -10.10
CA ASN A 23 10.89 4.60 -8.70
C ASN A 23 12.29 5.16 -8.46
N LYS A 24 13.27 4.69 -9.22
CA LYS A 24 14.65 5.18 -9.15
C LYS A 24 14.78 6.60 -9.70
N GLU A 25 14.15 6.87 -10.84
CA GLU A 25 14.09 8.19 -11.45
C GLU A 25 13.38 9.18 -10.52
N MET A 26 12.20 8.87 -10.04
CA MET A 26 11.45 9.67 -9.06
C MET A 26 12.33 10.05 -7.86
N GLN A 27 13.03 9.08 -7.26
CA GLN A 27 13.89 9.34 -6.10
C GLN A 27 15.05 10.29 -6.39
N LEU A 28 15.58 10.31 -7.61
CA LEU A 28 16.63 11.23 -8.02
C LEU A 28 16.07 12.65 -8.23
N LEU A 29 14.92 12.76 -8.90
CA LEU A 29 14.27 14.03 -9.21
C LEU A 29 13.79 14.76 -7.95
N LEU A 30 13.22 14.04 -6.98
CA LEU A 30 12.75 14.61 -5.70
C LEU A 30 13.85 15.23 -4.82
N ARG A 31 15.12 14.95 -5.09
CA ARG A 31 16.25 15.45 -4.27
C ARG A 31 16.63 16.91 -4.54
N LYS A 32 16.21 17.48 -5.65
CA LYS A 32 16.62 18.81 -6.07
C LYS A 32 15.41 19.69 -6.33
N ARG A 33 15.51 20.96 -5.92
CA ARG A 33 14.45 21.94 -6.13
C ARG A 33 14.04 22.06 -7.59
N ASP A 34 15.03 22.16 -8.48
CA ASP A 34 14.81 22.42 -9.92
C ASP A 34 14.12 21.26 -10.65
N THR A 35 14.19 20.05 -10.10
CA THR A 35 13.56 18.83 -10.68
C THR A 35 12.45 18.28 -9.82
N PHE A 36 12.06 18.98 -8.76
CA PHE A 36 11.07 18.48 -7.79
C PHE A 36 9.70 18.23 -8.42
N SER A 37 9.23 19.16 -9.26
CA SER A 37 7.95 19.01 -9.97
C SER A 37 7.94 17.75 -10.85
N ASP A 38 9.00 17.52 -11.61
CA ASP A 38 9.16 16.31 -12.44
C ASP A 38 9.18 15.04 -11.54
N GLY A 39 9.77 15.16 -10.36
CA GLY A 39 9.80 14.10 -9.36
C GLY A 39 8.41 13.73 -8.81
N ILE A 40 7.55 14.73 -8.57
CA ILE A 40 6.15 14.53 -8.18
C ILE A 40 5.38 13.89 -9.34
N GLU A 41 5.55 14.35 -10.58
CA GLU A 41 4.92 13.75 -11.75
C GLU A 41 5.34 12.28 -11.94
N ALA A 42 6.62 11.96 -11.79
CA ALA A 42 7.12 10.59 -11.83
C ALA A 42 6.52 9.73 -10.70
N CYS A 43 6.35 10.30 -9.49
CA CYS A 43 5.67 9.65 -8.37
C CYS A 43 4.21 9.32 -8.71
N LEU A 44 3.45 10.29 -9.18
CA LEU A 44 2.05 10.11 -9.57
C LEU A 44 1.88 9.09 -10.72
N LYS A 45 2.79 9.11 -11.70
CA LYS A 45 2.84 8.13 -12.77
C LYS A 45 3.07 6.71 -12.23
N LEU A 46 4.06 6.53 -11.35
CA LEU A 46 4.32 5.24 -10.69
C LEU A 46 3.09 4.75 -9.94
N ARG A 47 2.49 5.58 -9.10
CA ARG A 47 1.30 5.28 -8.32
C ARG A 47 0.10 4.91 -9.22
N SER A 48 -0.06 5.60 -10.35
CA SER A 48 -1.10 5.28 -11.34
C SER A 48 -0.86 3.91 -11.96
N THR A 49 0.37 3.60 -12.35
CA THR A 49 0.74 2.30 -12.92
C THR A 49 0.50 1.16 -11.90
N LEU A 50 0.90 1.34 -10.64
CA LEU A 50 0.67 0.39 -9.56
C LEU A 50 -0.84 0.17 -9.30
N SER A 51 -1.63 1.24 -9.26
CA SER A 51 -3.09 1.14 -9.09
C SER A 51 -3.77 0.40 -10.24
N ASN A 52 -3.32 0.61 -11.47
CA ASN A 52 -3.86 -0.10 -12.63
C ASN A 52 -3.55 -1.60 -12.54
N ALA A 53 -2.34 -1.96 -12.11
CA ALA A 53 -1.98 -3.36 -11.87
C ALA A 53 -2.84 -4.04 -10.80
N VAL A 54 -3.16 -3.32 -9.70
CA VAL A 54 -4.09 -3.82 -8.68
C VAL A 54 -5.49 -3.97 -9.25
N LYS A 55 -6.00 -2.98 -9.99
CA LYS A 55 -7.34 -3.05 -10.61
C LYS A 55 -7.45 -4.22 -11.59
N GLU A 56 -6.42 -4.43 -12.42
CA GLU A 56 -6.39 -5.54 -13.36
C GLU A 56 -6.37 -6.89 -12.63
N LEU A 57 -5.55 -7.02 -11.59
CA LEU A 57 -5.52 -8.21 -10.75
C LEU A 57 -6.88 -8.48 -10.10
N CYS A 58 -7.44 -7.47 -9.42
CA CYS A 58 -8.70 -7.57 -8.70
C CYS A 58 -9.90 -7.86 -9.62
N GLY A 59 -9.91 -7.30 -10.83
CA GLY A 59 -10.96 -7.56 -11.82
C GLY A 59 -11.03 -8.98 -12.35
N ARG A 60 -10.04 -9.83 -12.04
CA ARG A 60 -9.97 -11.25 -12.43
C ARG A 60 -10.24 -12.22 -11.28
N LEU A 61 -10.38 -11.72 -10.05
CA LEU A 61 -10.60 -12.53 -8.85
C LEU A 61 -12.10 -12.71 -8.58
N CYS A 62 -12.49 -13.90 -8.15
CA CYS A 62 -13.75 -14.09 -7.43
C CYS A 62 -13.56 -13.81 -5.93
N ASP A 63 -14.67 -13.57 -5.22
CA ASP A 63 -14.64 -13.12 -3.81
C ASP A 63 -13.88 -14.09 -2.88
N GLU A 64 -14.01 -15.38 -3.08
CA GLU A 64 -13.32 -16.39 -2.26
C GLU A 64 -11.81 -16.32 -2.40
N GLN A 65 -11.29 -15.92 -3.57
CA GLN A 65 -9.87 -15.87 -3.86
C GLN A 65 -9.15 -14.76 -3.10
N TYR A 66 -9.86 -13.70 -2.69
CA TYR A 66 -9.28 -12.62 -1.90
C TYR A 66 -8.79 -13.04 -0.51
N SER A 67 -9.40 -14.08 0.07
CA SER A 67 -9.06 -14.60 1.40
C SER A 67 -8.16 -15.84 1.38
N LEU A 68 -7.73 -16.34 0.22
CA LEU A 68 -6.82 -17.48 0.13
C LEU A 68 -5.39 -17.11 0.54
N MET A 69 -4.78 -18.00 1.35
CA MET A 69 -3.37 -17.91 1.76
C MET A 69 -2.61 -19.13 1.24
N PRO A 70 -2.15 -19.16 -0.02
CA PRO A 70 -1.55 -20.35 -0.63
C PRO A 70 -0.15 -20.68 -0.08
N CYS A 71 0.49 -19.77 0.63
CA CYS A 71 1.85 -19.93 1.14
C CYS A 71 1.94 -19.60 2.66
N PRO A 72 1.24 -20.34 3.56
CA PRO A 72 1.16 -19.98 4.98
C PRO A 72 2.52 -20.01 5.69
N ASN A 73 3.46 -20.84 5.23
CA ASN A 73 4.81 -20.97 5.80
C ASN A 73 5.86 -20.06 5.13
N ALA A 74 5.45 -19.21 4.19
CA ALA A 74 6.38 -18.26 3.58
C ALA A 74 6.74 -17.14 4.56
N LYS A 75 7.88 -16.51 4.33
CA LYS A 75 8.31 -15.34 5.13
C LYS A 75 7.87 -14.04 4.47
N GLY A 76 7.65 -13.02 5.31
CA GLY A 76 7.35 -11.64 4.87
C GLY A 76 6.00 -11.51 4.18
N TYR A 77 5.95 -10.83 3.05
CA TYR A 77 4.71 -10.46 2.36
C TYR A 77 3.97 -11.61 1.68
N HIS A 78 4.60 -12.79 1.55
CA HIS A 78 4.05 -13.92 0.81
C HIS A 78 3.13 -14.83 1.64
N CYS A 79 3.20 -14.74 2.98
CA CYS A 79 2.30 -15.44 3.90
C CYS A 79 1.07 -14.58 4.25
N LYS A 80 0.49 -13.93 3.25
CA LYS A 80 -0.66 -13.05 3.39
C LYS A 80 -1.74 -13.43 2.39
N THR A 81 -2.90 -12.79 2.51
CA THR A 81 -4.00 -12.85 1.52
C THR A 81 -3.98 -11.58 0.67
N ILE A 82 -4.74 -11.58 -0.43
CA ILE A 82 -4.87 -10.40 -1.29
C ILE A 82 -5.65 -9.31 -0.56
N ALA A 83 -6.78 -9.65 0.10
CA ALA A 83 -7.58 -8.68 0.85
C ALA A 83 -6.78 -8.02 1.98
N TYR A 84 -6.05 -8.82 2.77
CA TYR A 84 -5.15 -8.27 3.80
C TYR A 84 -4.12 -7.30 3.19
N SER A 85 -3.50 -7.67 2.07
CA SER A 85 -2.47 -6.84 1.45
C SER A 85 -3.03 -5.49 0.98
N ILE A 86 -4.25 -5.47 0.42
CA ILE A 86 -4.94 -4.23 0.04
C ILE A 86 -5.25 -3.38 1.27
N TRP A 87 -5.83 -3.99 2.34
CA TRP A 87 -6.07 -3.30 3.60
C TRP A 87 -4.79 -2.68 4.16
N HIS A 88 -3.75 -3.49 4.31
CA HIS A 88 -2.48 -3.07 4.89
C HIS A 88 -1.82 -1.92 4.12
N MET A 89 -1.79 -2.00 2.79
CA MET A 89 -1.27 -0.91 1.95
C MET A 89 -2.07 0.39 2.15
N ALA A 90 -3.39 0.31 2.08
CA ALA A 90 -4.27 1.47 2.23
C ALA A 90 -4.16 2.08 3.63
N ARG A 91 -4.14 1.24 4.70
CA ARG A 91 -4.01 1.75 6.08
C ARG A 91 -2.69 2.45 6.34
N ILE A 92 -1.56 1.87 5.91
CA ILE A 92 -0.24 2.52 6.07
C ILE A 92 -0.21 3.84 5.31
N GLU A 93 -0.73 3.88 4.09
CA GLU A 93 -0.77 5.10 3.29
C GLU A 93 -1.67 6.16 3.94
N ASP A 94 -2.88 5.81 4.34
CA ASP A 94 -3.86 6.70 4.97
C ASP A 94 -3.33 7.32 6.26
N ILE A 95 -2.77 6.51 7.17
CA ILE A 95 -2.19 6.99 8.43
C ILE A 95 -1.02 7.95 8.16
N THR A 96 -0.13 7.58 7.26
CA THR A 96 1.07 8.38 6.99
C THR A 96 0.78 9.63 6.15
N ALA A 97 -0.23 9.61 5.28
CA ALA A 97 -0.67 10.78 4.53
C ALA A 97 -1.43 11.76 5.43
N HIS A 98 -2.45 11.28 6.12
CA HIS A 98 -3.41 12.13 6.82
C HIS A 98 -3.01 12.42 8.27
N THR A 99 -2.81 11.39 9.11
CA THR A 99 -2.45 11.64 10.51
C THR A 99 -1.05 12.21 10.66
N LEU A 100 -0.08 11.74 9.87
CA LEU A 100 1.32 12.12 10.07
C LEU A 100 1.74 13.31 9.20
N THR A 101 1.39 13.33 7.91
CA THR A 101 1.88 14.37 6.98
C THR A 101 0.97 15.59 6.90
N ALA A 102 -0.32 15.39 6.69
CA ALA A 102 -1.29 16.49 6.50
C ALA A 102 -1.90 17.00 7.80
N ASP A 103 -1.88 16.22 8.89
CA ASP A 103 -2.56 16.53 10.18
C ASP A 103 -4.06 16.74 10.00
N ASP A 104 -4.68 15.82 9.25
CA ASP A 104 -6.12 15.85 9.00
C ASP A 104 -6.79 14.48 9.22
N THR A 105 -8.10 14.41 8.97
CA THR A 105 -8.87 13.17 9.17
C THR A 105 -8.51 12.13 8.13
N GLN A 106 -8.18 10.91 8.58
CA GLN A 106 -7.96 9.76 7.70
C GLN A 106 -9.18 9.46 6.84
N VAL A 107 -8.95 9.01 5.61
CA VAL A 107 -10.00 8.62 4.66
C VAL A 107 -10.88 7.51 5.24
N LEU A 108 -10.32 6.57 6.01
CA LEU A 108 -11.08 5.50 6.67
C LEU A 108 -12.28 6.02 7.48
N PHE A 109 -12.16 7.20 8.07
CA PHE A 109 -13.19 7.81 8.93
C PHE A 109 -14.06 8.82 8.18
N ARG A 110 -13.93 8.93 6.86
CA ARG A 110 -14.79 9.72 5.96
C ARG A 110 -15.78 8.78 5.26
N ASP A 111 -16.90 9.30 4.79
CA ASP A 111 -17.83 8.67 3.84
C ASP A 111 -18.24 7.21 4.16
N ASN A 112 -18.32 6.86 5.45
CA ASN A 112 -18.70 5.54 5.97
C ASN A 112 -17.80 4.37 5.54
N HIS A 113 -16.56 4.62 5.13
CA HIS A 113 -15.64 3.57 4.67
C HIS A 113 -15.49 2.42 5.66
N LEU A 114 -15.28 2.73 6.97
CA LEU A 114 -15.09 1.70 7.98
C LEU A 114 -16.30 0.76 8.09
N GLU A 115 -17.51 1.31 8.06
CA GLU A 115 -18.76 0.53 8.12
C GLU A 115 -18.95 -0.29 6.84
N GLU A 116 -18.70 0.30 5.67
CA GLU A 116 -18.84 -0.39 4.39
C GLU A 116 -17.86 -1.53 4.21
N ILE A 117 -16.63 -1.38 4.69
CA ILE A 117 -15.62 -2.45 4.67
C ILE A 117 -16.01 -3.56 5.66
N GLY A 118 -16.67 -3.21 6.77
CA GLY A 118 -16.98 -4.14 7.87
C GLY A 118 -15.71 -4.60 8.60
N SER A 119 -14.66 -3.78 8.63
CA SER A 119 -13.41 -4.15 9.28
C SER A 119 -13.54 -4.15 10.81
N PRO A 120 -13.14 -5.24 11.49
CA PRO A 120 -13.13 -5.30 12.96
C PRO A 120 -11.95 -4.52 13.58
N ILE A 121 -11.00 -4.04 12.77
CA ILE A 121 -9.83 -3.30 13.21
C ILE A 121 -9.70 -1.99 12.43
N ILE A 122 -9.03 -1.01 13.05
CA ILE A 122 -8.66 0.26 12.40
C ILE A 122 -7.13 0.37 12.21
N THR A 123 -6.39 -0.63 12.65
CA THR A 123 -4.94 -0.71 12.62
C THR A 123 -4.42 -1.10 11.23
N THR A 124 -3.10 -1.13 11.10
CA THR A 124 -2.42 -1.59 9.88
C THR A 124 -2.56 -3.10 9.64
N GLY A 125 -2.98 -3.87 10.65
CA GLY A 125 -3.08 -5.33 10.61
C GLY A 125 -1.74 -6.04 10.80
N ASN A 126 -0.64 -5.34 11.15
CA ASN A 126 0.66 -5.97 11.39
C ASN A 126 0.63 -7.03 12.51
N GLU A 127 -0.25 -6.84 13.48
CA GLU A 127 -0.48 -7.75 14.60
C GLU A 127 -1.12 -9.08 14.20
N LEU A 128 -1.77 -9.14 13.04
CA LEU A 128 -2.46 -10.36 12.58
C LEU A 128 -1.48 -11.39 12.03
N VAL A 129 -1.62 -12.64 12.47
CA VAL A 129 -0.76 -13.75 12.08
C VAL A 129 -1.56 -15.00 11.66
N GLY A 130 -1.01 -15.79 10.75
CA GLY A 130 -1.57 -17.10 10.38
C GLY A 130 -3.05 -17.03 9.99
N ASP A 131 -3.88 -17.84 10.67
CA ASP A 131 -5.32 -17.97 10.38
C ASP A 131 -6.13 -16.71 10.74
N GLU A 132 -5.59 -15.82 11.59
CA GLU A 132 -6.23 -14.53 11.88
C GLU A 132 -6.32 -13.67 10.64
N ILE A 133 -5.27 -13.69 9.78
CA ILE A 133 -5.27 -12.98 8.49
C ILE A 133 -6.35 -13.50 7.56
N VAL A 134 -6.54 -14.83 7.52
CA VAL A 134 -7.57 -15.46 6.69
C VAL A 134 -8.97 -15.11 7.21
N THR A 135 -9.17 -15.18 8.52
CA THR A 135 -10.44 -14.85 9.18
C THR A 135 -10.79 -13.37 8.96
N PHE A 136 -9.82 -12.47 9.19
CA PHE A 136 -9.96 -11.05 8.89
C PHE A 136 -10.39 -10.81 7.44
N SER A 137 -9.66 -11.41 6.49
CA SER A 137 -9.91 -11.23 5.06
C SER A 137 -11.29 -11.72 4.62
N LYS A 138 -11.79 -12.81 5.19
CA LYS A 138 -13.13 -13.34 4.92
C LYS A 138 -14.26 -12.45 5.45
N GLY A 139 -13.99 -11.67 6.48
CA GLY A 139 -14.95 -10.74 7.08
C GLY A 139 -15.13 -9.43 6.34
N LEU A 140 -14.23 -9.11 5.39
CA LEU A 140 -14.23 -7.82 4.70
C LEU A 140 -15.21 -7.82 3.51
N ASN A 141 -15.93 -6.71 3.35
CA ASN A 141 -16.60 -6.39 2.09
C ASN A 141 -15.55 -5.91 1.07
N ILE A 142 -15.29 -6.71 0.05
CA ILE A 142 -14.25 -6.45 -0.94
C ILE A 142 -14.54 -5.18 -1.76
N ALA A 143 -15.79 -4.94 -2.13
CA ALA A 143 -16.16 -3.72 -2.88
C ALA A 143 -15.88 -2.46 -2.04
N GLY A 144 -16.26 -2.44 -0.77
CA GLY A 144 -15.95 -1.36 0.17
C GLY A 144 -14.44 -1.18 0.37
N LEU A 145 -13.69 -2.28 0.51
CA LEU A 145 -12.23 -2.25 0.64
C LEU A 145 -11.54 -1.63 -0.60
N LEU A 146 -11.97 -2.01 -1.80
CA LEU A 146 -11.41 -1.49 -3.04
C LEU A 146 -11.76 0.00 -3.25
N ARG A 147 -12.97 0.42 -2.86
CA ARG A 147 -13.37 1.83 -2.86
C ARG A 147 -12.49 2.63 -1.91
N TYR A 148 -12.37 2.21 -0.66
CA TYR A 148 -11.51 2.84 0.33
C TYR A 148 -10.06 2.99 -0.16
N ALA A 149 -9.45 1.91 -0.66
CA ALA A 149 -8.09 1.96 -1.19
C ALA A 149 -7.95 2.92 -2.38
N GLY A 150 -8.98 3.05 -3.22
CA GLY A 150 -9.04 4.02 -4.30
C GLY A 150 -9.08 5.46 -3.81
N ASP A 151 -9.89 5.73 -2.79
CA ASP A 151 -10.08 7.07 -2.21
C ASP A 151 -8.86 7.51 -1.40
N VAL A 152 -8.20 6.60 -0.66
CA VAL A 152 -6.90 6.86 -0.02
C VAL A 152 -5.87 7.27 -1.06
N ARG A 153 -5.78 6.51 -2.15
CA ARG A 153 -4.85 6.85 -3.23
C ARG A 153 -5.14 8.23 -3.82
N ALA A 154 -6.40 8.54 -4.13
CA ALA A 154 -6.79 9.81 -4.71
C ALA A 154 -6.44 10.99 -3.79
N SER A 155 -6.78 10.88 -2.50
CA SER A 155 -6.47 11.89 -1.48
C SER A 155 -4.95 12.07 -1.29
N THR A 156 -4.17 10.98 -1.29
CA THR A 156 -2.70 11.08 -1.24
C THR A 156 -2.12 11.70 -2.51
N ASP A 157 -2.70 11.42 -3.69
CA ASP A 157 -2.26 12.02 -4.96
C ASP A 157 -2.52 13.55 -4.97
N GLU A 158 -3.59 14.03 -4.32
CA GLU A 158 -3.85 15.46 -4.12
C GLU A 158 -2.82 16.06 -3.16
N LEU A 159 -2.61 15.44 -1.99
CA LEU A 159 -1.57 15.86 -1.06
C LEU A 159 -0.20 16.00 -1.75
N LEU A 160 0.20 15.02 -2.57
CA LEU A 160 1.46 15.04 -3.30
C LEU A 160 1.59 16.23 -4.27
N ARG A 161 0.49 16.64 -4.94
CA ARG A 161 0.49 17.80 -5.85
C ARG A 161 0.66 19.11 -5.11
N ASP A 162 0.16 19.19 -3.88
CA ASP A 162 0.19 20.41 -3.07
C ASP A 162 1.52 20.61 -2.34
N LEU A 163 2.38 19.57 -2.24
CA LEU A 163 3.68 19.66 -1.58
C LEU A 163 4.65 20.55 -2.37
N SER A 164 5.29 21.46 -1.65
CA SER A 164 6.49 22.15 -2.12
C SER A 164 7.76 21.35 -1.84
N PHE A 165 8.87 21.71 -2.49
CA PHE A 165 10.17 21.11 -2.19
C PHE A 165 10.57 21.28 -0.71
N GLU A 166 10.22 22.41 -0.09
CA GLU A 166 10.56 22.67 1.31
C GLU A 166 9.75 21.79 2.27
N ASP A 167 8.47 21.52 1.96
CA ASP A 167 7.63 20.62 2.76
C ASP A 167 8.24 19.23 2.86
N THR A 168 8.92 18.77 1.80
CA THR A 168 9.55 17.44 1.81
C THR A 168 10.70 17.28 2.80
N LYS A 169 11.25 18.39 3.28
CA LYS A 169 12.33 18.41 4.28
C LYS A 169 11.82 18.40 5.72
N ARG A 170 10.51 18.60 5.92
CA ARG A 170 9.92 18.57 7.26
C ARG A 170 10.20 17.22 7.92
N ARG A 171 10.76 17.25 9.11
CA ARG A 171 10.91 16.11 10.00
C ARG A 171 9.77 16.07 10.98
N PHE A 172 9.42 14.89 11.41
CA PHE A 172 8.37 14.67 12.37
C PHE A 172 8.92 14.80 13.79
N ASP A 173 8.17 15.47 14.64
CA ASP A 173 8.54 15.75 16.03
C ASP A 173 7.77 14.84 17.02
N ASP A 174 7.90 15.14 18.33
CA ASP A 174 7.23 14.37 19.37
C ASP A 174 5.71 14.58 19.39
N GLU A 175 5.21 15.69 18.82
CA GLU A 175 3.77 15.92 18.69
C GLU A 175 3.19 15.09 17.56
N ASP A 176 3.84 15.05 16.41
CA ASP A 176 3.50 14.15 15.31
C ASP A 176 3.45 12.69 15.78
N ARG A 177 4.45 12.28 16.58
CA ARG A 177 4.51 10.93 17.17
C ARG A 177 3.32 10.66 18.10
N ARG A 178 3.02 11.60 19.00
CA ARG A 178 1.89 11.49 19.93
C ARG A 178 0.56 11.42 19.19
N ARG A 179 0.40 12.16 18.10
CA ARG A 179 -0.80 12.17 17.26
C ARG A 179 -1.03 10.80 16.62
N VAL A 180 0.02 10.19 16.04
CA VAL A 180 -0.09 8.83 15.47
C VAL A 180 -0.41 7.81 16.56
N PHE A 181 0.23 7.88 17.72
CA PHE A 181 -0.06 6.98 18.85
C PHE A 181 -1.50 7.14 19.37
N ALA A 182 -1.95 8.38 19.53
CA ALA A 182 -3.30 8.71 20.03
C ALA A 182 -4.41 8.28 19.05
N SER A 183 -4.11 8.18 17.76
CA SER A 183 -5.08 7.71 16.75
C SER A 183 -5.51 6.25 16.94
N LYS A 184 -4.73 5.46 17.68
CA LYS A 184 -4.91 3.99 17.86
C LYS A 184 -4.94 3.19 16.54
N CYS A 185 -4.46 3.79 15.46
CA CYS A 185 -4.40 3.17 14.13
C CYS A 185 -3.13 2.33 13.91
N VAL A 186 -2.24 2.28 14.89
CA VAL A 186 -1.12 1.34 14.98
C VAL A 186 -1.30 0.52 16.25
N SER A 187 -1.27 -0.80 16.12
CA SER A 187 -1.37 -1.70 17.27
C SER A 187 -0.17 -1.52 18.22
N GLU A 188 -0.40 -1.67 19.52
CA GLU A 188 0.65 -1.65 20.54
C GLU A 188 1.43 -2.97 20.61
N ASP A 189 1.04 -3.98 19.81
CA ASP A 189 1.77 -5.23 19.68
C ASP A 189 3.20 -4.97 19.14
N GLU A 190 4.18 -5.72 19.62
CA GLU A 190 5.58 -5.58 19.24
C GLU A 190 5.79 -5.68 17.72
N SER A 191 4.99 -6.49 17.05
CA SER A 191 5.01 -6.65 15.58
C SER A 191 4.58 -5.41 14.81
N ALA A 192 3.89 -4.45 15.45
CA ALA A 192 3.35 -3.23 14.85
C ALA A 192 3.89 -1.93 15.45
N ALA A 193 4.15 -1.89 16.76
CA ALA A 193 4.49 -0.67 17.51
C ALA A 193 5.72 0.07 16.93
N TRP A 194 6.67 -0.66 16.38
CA TRP A 194 7.88 -0.11 15.73
C TRP A 194 7.58 0.81 14.53
N LEU A 195 6.39 0.70 13.91
CA LEU A 195 6.01 1.52 12.75
C LEU A 195 6.01 3.00 13.06
N ILE A 196 5.57 3.40 14.26
CA ILE A 196 5.54 4.82 14.67
C ILE A 196 6.95 5.39 14.65
N ASP A 197 7.92 4.69 15.27
CA ASP A 197 9.31 5.12 15.27
C ASP A 197 9.92 5.13 13.87
N TYR A 198 9.58 4.14 13.08
CA TYR A 198 10.04 4.03 11.71
C TYR A 198 9.57 5.20 10.83
N TRP A 199 8.30 5.60 10.93
CA TRP A 199 7.78 6.72 10.16
C TRP A 199 8.28 8.07 10.69
N CYS A 200 8.20 8.30 12.00
CA CYS A 200 8.64 9.55 12.62
C CYS A 200 10.16 9.74 12.56
N GLY A 201 10.94 8.70 12.33
CA GLY A 201 12.37 8.79 12.04
C GLY A 201 12.71 9.31 10.64
N LYS A 202 11.71 9.52 9.77
CA LYS A 202 11.89 10.03 8.41
C LYS A 202 11.60 11.54 8.33
N ASP A 203 11.82 12.07 7.16
CA ASP A 203 11.24 13.32 6.65
C ASP A 203 10.05 13.00 5.70
N VAL A 204 9.31 14.01 5.28
CA VAL A 204 8.20 13.84 4.33
C VAL A 204 8.68 13.20 3.03
N ALA A 205 9.89 13.54 2.53
CA ALA A 205 10.47 12.86 1.38
C ALA A 205 10.67 11.35 1.63
N GLY A 206 10.98 10.95 2.85
CA GLY A 206 11.09 9.55 3.25
C GLY A 206 9.74 8.83 3.27
N ILE A 207 8.66 9.54 3.64
CA ILE A 207 7.29 9.03 3.53
C ILE A 207 6.91 8.81 2.07
N ILE A 208 7.18 9.77 1.18
CA ILE A 208 6.94 9.61 -0.27
C ILE A 208 7.67 8.37 -0.80
N ARG A 209 8.95 8.22 -0.45
CA ARG A 209 9.82 7.12 -0.96
C ARG A 209 9.48 5.75 -0.44
N MET A 210 8.81 5.63 0.72
CA MET A 210 8.52 4.33 1.31
C MET A 210 7.01 4.06 1.42
N PRO A 211 6.23 4.66 2.32
CA PRO A 211 4.79 4.38 2.38
C PRO A 211 4.06 4.58 1.05
N PHE A 212 4.32 5.67 0.34
CA PHE A 212 3.53 6.02 -0.85
C PHE A 212 4.01 5.37 -2.15
N THR A 213 5.17 4.71 -2.18
CA THR A 213 5.71 4.11 -3.40
C THR A 213 6.33 2.73 -3.18
N ARG A 214 7.49 2.63 -2.54
CA ARG A 214 8.22 1.36 -2.40
C ARG A 214 7.42 0.27 -1.69
N HIS A 215 6.69 0.64 -0.64
CA HIS A 215 5.83 -0.27 0.11
C HIS A 215 4.74 -0.87 -0.79
N LEU A 216 4.10 -0.03 -1.62
CA LEU A 216 3.09 -0.50 -2.58
C LEU A 216 3.69 -1.51 -3.57
N ILE A 217 4.87 -1.21 -4.15
CA ILE A 217 5.54 -2.12 -5.08
C ILE A 217 5.72 -3.51 -4.44
N MET A 218 6.26 -3.57 -3.21
CA MET A 218 6.55 -4.84 -2.54
C MET A 218 5.30 -5.68 -2.29
N HIS A 219 4.20 -5.03 -1.86
CA HIS A 219 2.95 -5.73 -1.61
C HIS A 219 2.25 -6.16 -2.90
N ILE A 220 2.25 -5.35 -3.95
CA ILE A 220 1.65 -5.70 -5.24
C ILE A 220 2.42 -6.87 -5.89
N GLU A 221 3.75 -6.87 -5.84
CA GLU A 221 4.56 -8.01 -6.28
C GLU A 221 4.19 -9.30 -5.53
N ALA A 222 3.98 -9.19 -4.21
CA ALA A 222 3.55 -10.33 -3.40
C ALA A 222 2.13 -10.80 -3.75
N MET A 223 1.19 -9.87 -3.95
CA MET A 223 -0.17 -10.18 -4.41
C MET A 223 -0.18 -10.92 -5.75
N MET A 224 0.63 -10.47 -6.72
CA MET A 224 0.79 -11.16 -8.00
C MET A 224 1.32 -12.59 -7.84
N ARG A 225 2.27 -12.81 -6.92
CA ARG A 225 2.76 -14.17 -6.62
C ARG A 225 1.69 -15.04 -5.97
N ILE A 226 0.91 -14.47 -5.04
CA ILE A 226 -0.25 -15.15 -4.43
C ILE A 226 -1.23 -15.56 -5.53
N ALA A 227 -1.60 -14.64 -6.41
CA ALA A 227 -2.53 -14.88 -7.51
C ALA A 227 -2.07 -16.02 -8.44
N ARG A 228 -0.79 -16.04 -8.83
CA ARG A 228 -0.23 -17.18 -9.60
C ARG A 228 -0.33 -18.50 -8.85
N LYS A 229 -0.14 -18.50 -7.52
CA LYS A 229 -0.22 -19.72 -6.69
C LYS A 229 -1.64 -20.25 -6.55
N ILE A 230 -2.65 -19.41 -6.66
CA ILE A 230 -4.06 -19.83 -6.70
C ILE A 230 -4.56 -20.12 -8.14
N GLY A 231 -3.65 -20.19 -9.11
CA GLY A 231 -3.95 -20.64 -10.46
C GLY A 231 -4.31 -19.56 -11.47
N MET A 232 -4.08 -18.27 -11.15
CA MET A 232 -4.33 -17.18 -12.10
C MET A 232 -3.17 -17.06 -13.12
N GLU A 233 -3.51 -16.88 -14.38
CA GLU A 233 -2.58 -16.49 -15.44
C GLU A 233 -2.46 -14.96 -15.46
N ILE A 234 -1.37 -14.42 -14.88
CA ILE A 234 -1.03 -12.99 -14.83
C ILE A 234 0.43 -12.73 -15.22
#